data_fb39b88bc7604eea4daf668b744ce0f4
#
_entry.id   fb39b88bc7604eea4daf668b744ce0f4
#
_cell.length_a   1.000
_cell.length_b   1.000
_cell.length_c   1.000
_cell.angle_alpha   90.00
_cell.angle_beta   90.00
_cell.angle_gamma   90.00
#
_symmetry.space_group_name_H-M   'P 1'
#
loop_
_entity.id
_entity.type
_entity.pdbx_description
1 polymer ?
#
loop_
_entity_poly.entity_id
_entity_poly.type
_entity_poly.pdbx_seq_one_letter_code
_entity_poly.pdbx_strand_id
1 'polypeptide(L)'
;MGKNSKEKEVVSMTKKQKILFIVALIIIVLMVYLILTNKKIDGITKVNKIFNEKYYDVKCISEKCDYIIASSGDESKTSKKYIYNYNGKKISSYKENFNINSKTSNEISEVSENYLIFKKVNKSNNDTIGYYLTDLKNNKKYSTSNELKYLTDNLLLMKKQDGYEIITKDGKEKYSNIDSSKTFNNDKIVLINVNNTSVILDNKGEKILEDYTISKEVKNNDGDTLYLVIKDVKNNLFYYFDIDKKEIIGDNFQNYSEKGDKGNLIITKVKNNVLSKFILDKNGNQKKYTEKNTQKYANDIKMLIDSSKYYVYDNSVYKENQNNVFVNKKNDNTFGIYNVKDNKYKKLYDYSKENSKSNITEVNKNGIYQISCKKDNCKTNENLVYDLNNMKKVFDIKDNNLSILNYTLYENGYKNVKYNDNNNSKYILYDNNNKKVIDSSKQIIVVDDEISYTNDKTKDDILLYSFKKNKTYNKENEEASIIDISNYTLYKYKTDDKTCILNNKGKKIECTKDDIKLSYSDDLVYYLNNDKIVMINAQNSKKNKYNLEKNEKINDIKGDLIPLYRNTLFVNNSTNDYIKVVSNTGRVIKKINNAEIISVKQIDKTNVLIFTKNTIDNKDYFGLYLAN
;
A
#
# COMPACT_ATOMS: atom_id res chain seq x y z
N MET A 1 -21.47 -67.97 5.40
CA MET A 1 -21.26 -66.51 5.51
C MET A 1 -19.80 -66.21 5.18
N GLY A 2 -19.50 -65.92 3.91
CA GLY A 2 -18.13 -65.63 3.45
C GLY A 2 -17.85 -64.15 3.51
N LYS A 3 -16.78 -63.76 4.23
CA LYS A 3 -16.24 -62.43 4.20
C LYS A 3 -15.28 -62.30 3.01
N ASN A 4 -15.69 -61.56 1.99
CA ASN A 4 -14.79 -61.10 0.90
C ASN A 4 -13.94 -59.94 1.42
N SER A 5 -12.70 -60.19 1.76
CA SER A 5 -11.66 -59.15 1.92
C SER A 5 -11.11 -58.81 0.54
N LYS A 6 -11.44 -57.62 0.01
CA LYS A 6 -10.76 -57.06 -1.15
C LYS A 6 -9.37 -56.56 -0.69
N GLU A 7 -8.34 -57.33 -0.96
CA GLU A 7 -6.96 -56.88 -0.93
C GLU A 7 -6.81 -55.75 -1.96
N LYS A 8 -6.36 -54.55 -1.49
CA LYS A 8 -5.92 -53.49 -2.37
C LYS A 8 -4.52 -53.88 -2.87
N GLU A 9 -4.42 -54.25 -4.14
CA GLU A 9 -3.12 -54.34 -4.83
C GLU A 9 -2.42 -53.00 -4.76
N VAL A 10 -1.34 -52.94 -3.97
CA VAL A 10 -0.40 -51.84 -3.97
C VAL A 10 0.51 -52.05 -5.18
N VAL A 11 0.21 -51.37 -6.30
CA VAL A 11 1.05 -51.40 -7.50
C VAL A 11 2.43 -50.78 -7.15
N SER A 12 3.41 -51.65 -6.91
CA SER A 12 4.78 -51.20 -6.64
C SER A 12 5.46 -50.70 -7.94
N MET A 13 5.76 -49.40 -7.97
CA MET A 13 6.47 -48.83 -9.12
C MET A 13 7.84 -49.50 -9.32
N THR A 14 8.15 -49.86 -10.55
CA THR A 14 9.49 -50.38 -10.94
C THR A 14 10.58 -49.34 -10.70
N LYS A 15 11.84 -49.80 -10.58
CA LYS A 15 13.00 -48.89 -10.34
C LYS A 15 13.10 -47.81 -11.43
N LYS A 16 12.79 -48.14 -12.70
CA LYS A 16 12.74 -47.18 -13.82
C LYS A 16 11.62 -46.14 -13.66
N GLN A 17 10.42 -46.57 -13.23
CA GLN A 17 9.28 -45.67 -13.00
C GLN A 17 9.54 -44.70 -11.84
N LYS A 18 10.19 -45.17 -10.75
CA LYS A 18 10.60 -44.30 -9.64
C LYS A 18 11.61 -43.23 -10.07
N ILE A 19 12.61 -43.62 -10.91
CA ILE A 19 13.58 -42.65 -11.44
C ILE A 19 12.88 -41.61 -12.35
N LEU A 20 12.00 -42.05 -13.24
CA LEU A 20 11.25 -41.15 -14.13
C LEU A 20 10.35 -40.17 -13.32
N PHE A 21 9.73 -40.65 -12.26
CA PHE A 21 8.91 -39.82 -11.37
C PHE A 21 9.74 -38.77 -10.63
N ILE A 22 10.94 -39.15 -10.13
CA ILE A 22 11.85 -38.21 -9.47
C ILE A 22 12.33 -37.14 -10.47
N VAL A 23 12.70 -37.54 -11.68
CA VAL A 23 13.13 -36.58 -12.73
C VAL A 23 12.00 -35.65 -13.12
N ALA A 24 10.76 -36.13 -13.28
CA ALA A 24 9.60 -35.30 -13.54
C ALA A 24 9.33 -34.31 -12.40
N LEU A 25 9.47 -34.76 -11.15
CA LEU A 25 9.29 -33.91 -9.97
C LEU A 25 10.36 -32.78 -9.92
N ILE A 26 11.62 -33.11 -10.23
CA ILE A 26 12.71 -32.12 -10.32
C ILE A 26 12.43 -31.11 -11.44
N ILE A 27 11.94 -31.53 -12.60
CA ILE A 27 11.59 -30.63 -13.70
C ILE A 27 10.42 -29.72 -13.31
N ILE A 28 9.40 -30.23 -12.62
CA ILE A 28 8.27 -29.42 -12.12
C ILE A 28 8.77 -28.40 -11.09
N VAL A 29 9.61 -28.80 -10.14
CA VAL A 29 10.20 -27.90 -9.14
C VAL A 29 11.06 -26.82 -9.82
N LEU A 30 11.86 -27.19 -10.83
CA LEU A 30 12.64 -26.23 -11.62
C LEU A 30 11.74 -25.27 -12.41
N MET A 31 10.65 -25.76 -13.02
CA MET A 31 9.70 -24.88 -13.71
C MET A 31 8.97 -23.93 -12.74
N VAL A 32 8.51 -24.43 -11.60
CA VAL A 32 7.89 -23.59 -10.55
C VAL A 32 8.92 -22.57 -10.01
N TYR A 33 10.16 -22.98 -9.79
CA TYR A 33 11.23 -22.08 -9.38
C TYR A 33 11.50 -21.01 -10.45
N LEU A 34 11.56 -21.37 -11.74
CA LEU A 34 11.72 -20.43 -12.84
C LEU A 34 10.53 -19.47 -12.98
N ILE A 35 9.29 -19.93 -12.74
CA ILE A 35 8.09 -19.09 -12.74
C ILE A 35 8.13 -18.12 -11.55
N LEU A 36 8.48 -18.59 -10.36
CA LEU A 36 8.55 -17.77 -9.14
C LEU A 36 9.71 -16.75 -9.20
N THR A 37 10.84 -17.10 -9.83
CA THR A 37 12.01 -16.20 -9.95
C THR A 37 11.92 -15.25 -11.14
N ASN A 38 11.08 -15.55 -12.15
CA ASN A 38 10.86 -14.73 -13.33
C ASN A 38 9.62 -13.83 -13.25
N LYS A 39 9.18 -13.43 -12.06
CA LYS A 39 8.21 -12.31 -11.98
C LYS A 39 8.81 -11.12 -12.71
N LYS A 40 8.36 -10.88 -13.94
CA LYS A 40 8.68 -9.65 -14.67
C LYS A 40 8.08 -8.49 -13.87
N ILE A 41 8.85 -7.44 -13.68
CA ILE A 41 8.27 -6.19 -13.22
C ILE A 41 7.22 -5.80 -14.26
N ASP A 42 6.03 -5.47 -13.78
CA ASP A 42 4.96 -4.95 -14.60
C ASP A 42 5.40 -3.61 -15.19
N GLY A 43 5.31 -3.48 -16.49
CA GLY A 43 5.78 -2.31 -17.22
C GLY A 43 5.01 -2.14 -18.51
N ILE A 44 5.19 -0.99 -19.17
CA ILE A 44 4.62 -0.73 -20.48
C ILE A 44 5.16 -1.75 -21.47
N THR A 45 4.26 -2.44 -22.14
CA THR A 45 4.59 -3.45 -23.16
C THR A 45 4.23 -3.02 -24.57
N LYS A 46 3.31 -2.06 -24.70
CA LYS A 46 2.78 -1.57 -25.97
C LYS A 46 2.46 -0.09 -25.90
N VAL A 47 2.71 0.62 -27.00
CA VAL A 47 2.32 2.02 -27.17
C VAL A 47 1.50 2.14 -28.45
N ASN A 48 0.22 2.47 -28.28
CA ASN A 48 -0.74 2.67 -29.35
C ASN A 48 -0.94 4.16 -29.57
N LYS A 49 -0.98 4.54 -30.83
CA LYS A 49 -1.32 5.91 -31.19
C LYS A 49 -2.83 6.10 -31.13
N ILE A 50 -3.30 7.10 -30.39
CA ILE A 50 -4.70 7.56 -30.42
C ILE A 50 -4.90 8.49 -31.59
N PHE A 51 -4.06 9.52 -31.71
CA PHE A 51 -4.00 10.39 -32.88
C PHE A 51 -2.61 11.04 -33.00
N ASN A 52 -2.28 11.47 -34.23
CA ASN A 52 -1.01 12.18 -34.51
C ASN A 52 -1.12 13.65 -34.05
N GLU A 53 0.01 14.33 -34.13
CA GLU A 53 0.16 15.76 -33.94
C GLU A 53 -0.60 16.53 -35.05
N LYS A 54 -1.89 16.79 -34.83
CA LYS A 54 -2.80 17.45 -35.78
C LYS A 54 -3.83 18.36 -35.14
N TYR A 55 -3.90 18.39 -33.84
CA TYR A 55 -4.82 19.23 -33.09
C TYR A 55 -4.04 20.41 -32.49
N TYR A 56 -4.62 21.60 -32.51
CA TYR A 56 -3.96 22.78 -31.93
C TYR A 56 -4.15 22.87 -30.41
N ASP A 57 -5.05 22.09 -29.82
CA ASP A 57 -5.24 21.99 -28.38
C ASP A 57 -5.71 20.58 -28.02
N VAL A 58 -5.12 20.01 -26.96
CA VAL A 58 -5.49 18.70 -26.42
C VAL A 58 -5.40 18.75 -24.91
N LYS A 59 -6.50 18.45 -24.23
CA LYS A 59 -6.55 18.46 -22.77
C LYS A 59 -7.49 17.42 -22.20
N CYS A 60 -7.21 17.01 -20.95
CA CYS A 60 -8.11 16.20 -20.16
C CYS A 60 -9.32 17.02 -19.72
N ILE A 61 -10.50 16.42 -19.70
CA ILE A 61 -11.72 17.06 -19.21
C ILE A 61 -11.84 16.94 -17.70
N SER A 62 -11.30 15.85 -17.12
CA SER A 62 -11.29 15.58 -15.68
C SER A 62 -9.86 15.41 -15.16
N GLU A 63 -9.69 15.48 -13.84
CA GLU A 63 -8.39 15.20 -13.21
C GLU A 63 -7.91 13.76 -13.49
N LYS A 64 -8.81 12.79 -13.57
CA LYS A 64 -8.50 11.40 -13.91
C LYS A 64 -8.18 11.19 -15.38
N CYS A 65 -8.52 12.15 -16.25
CA CYS A 65 -8.32 12.07 -17.70
C CYS A 65 -9.01 10.89 -18.39
N ASP A 66 -10.14 10.45 -17.86
CA ASP A 66 -10.96 9.40 -18.50
C ASP A 66 -11.44 9.83 -19.89
N TYR A 67 -11.57 11.13 -20.12
CA TYR A 67 -11.96 11.74 -21.37
C TYR A 67 -11.04 12.89 -21.76
N ILE A 68 -10.79 12.98 -23.07
CA ILE A 68 -9.88 13.93 -23.68
C ILE A 68 -10.63 14.72 -24.74
N ILE A 69 -10.48 16.04 -24.72
CA ILE A 69 -10.96 16.92 -25.78
C ILE A 69 -9.78 17.33 -26.67
N ALA A 70 -9.95 17.20 -27.97
CA ALA A 70 -8.98 17.60 -28.97
C ALA A 70 -9.62 18.59 -29.96
N SER A 71 -8.96 19.70 -30.23
CA SER A 71 -9.46 20.81 -30.99
C SER A 71 -8.75 20.93 -32.33
N SER A 72 -9.51 21.03 -33.43
CA SER A 72 -8.99 21.23 -34.78
C SER A 72 -9.71 22.41 -35.50
N GLY A 73 -9.06 22.97 -36.51
CA GLY A 73 -9.55 24.11 -37.27
C GLY A 73 -8.83 25.41 -36.93
N ASP A 74 -9.46 26.54 -37.25
CA ASP A 74 -8.92 27.88 -36.99
C ASP A 74 -9.50 28.40 -35.67
N GLU A 75 -8.60 28.67 -34.69
CA GLU A 75 -8.99 29.24 -33.41
C GLU A 75 -9.79 30.53 -33.52
N SER A 76 -9.61 31.29 -34.59
CA SER A 76 -10.24 32.60 -34.80
C SER A 76 -11.67 32.52 -35.36
N LYS A 77 -12.10 31.41 -35.94
CA LYS A 77 -13.40 31.33 -36.67
C LYS A 77 -14.30 30.20 -36.20
N THR A 78 -13.85 28.97 -36.37
CA THR A 78 -14.66 27.77 -36.06
C THR A 78 -13.73 26.66 -35.64
N SER A 79 -13.86 26.19 -34.42
CA SER A 79 -13.14 25.02 -33.98
C SER A 79 -14.07 23.81 -33.94
N LYS A 80 -13.54 22.67 -34.37
CA LYS A 80 -14.22 21.41 -34.21
C LYS A 80 -13.57 20.67 -33.03
N LYS A 81 -14.37 20.41 -32.03
CA LYS A 81 -13.96 19.69 -30.81
C LYS A 81 -14.30 18.22 -31.00
N TYR A 82 -13.34 17.36 -30.66
CA TYR A 82 -13.48 15.90 -30.65
C TYR A 82 -13.30 15.42 -29.24
N ILE A 83 -14.15 14.53 -28.78
CA ILE A 83 -14.10 13.91 -27.46
C ILE A 83 -13.72 12.46 -27.65
N TYR A 84 -12.66 12.06 -26.98
CA TYR A 84 -12.17 10.69 -26.93
C TYR A 84 -12.20 10.19 -25.49
N ASN A 85 -12.45 8.89 -25.31
CA ASN A 85 -12.06 8.27 -24.04
C ASN A 85 -10.54 7.98 -24.04
N TYR A 86 -9.98 7.67 -22.89
CA TYR A 86 -8.54 7.39 -22.77
C TYR A 86 -8.05 6.21 -23.63
N ASN A 87 -8.94 5.27 -24.03
CA ASN A 87 -8.63 4.18 -24.95
C ASN A 87 -8.58 4.60 -26.42
N GLY A 88 -8.81 5.87 -26.71
CA GLY A 88 -8.77 6.41 -28.07
C GLY A 88 -10.06 6.22 -28.86
N LYS A 89 -11.14 5.71 -28.24
CA LYS A 89 -12.45 5.65 -28.87
C LYS A 89 -13.05 7.05 -28.95
N LYS A 90 -13.35 7.50 -30.14
CA LYS A 90 -14.08 8.76 -30.34
C LYS A 90 -15.51 8.61 -29.84
N ILE A 91 -15.86 9.41 -28.84
CA ILE A 91 -17.19 9.43 -28.24
C ILE A 91 -18.11 10.35 -29.01
N SER A 92 -17.66 11.58 -29.30
CA SER A 92 -18.46 12.59 -29.95
C SER A 92 -17.62 13.66 -30.64
N SER A 93 -18.28 14.53 -31.37
CA SER A 93 -17.69 15.79 -31.85
C SER A 93 -18.77 16.86 -32.00
N TYR A 94 -18.37 18.09 -31.73
CA TYR A 94 -19.24 19.25 -31.92
C TYR A 94 -18.45 20.41 -32.54
N LYS A 95 -19.16 21.33 -33.20
CA LYS A 95 -18.57 22.57 -33.70
C LYS A 95 -18.78 23.66 -32.66
N GLU A 96 -17.72 24.32 -32.28
CA GLU A 96 -17.77 25.54 -31.49
C GLU A 96 -17.58 26.72 -32.47
N ASN A 97 -18.65 27.50 -32.69
CA ASN A 97 -18.57 28.70 -33.50
C ASN A 97 -18.13 29.86 -32.59
N PHE A 98 -16.95 30.37 -32.81
CA PHE A 98 -16.53 31.63 -32.21
C PHE A 98 -17.22 32.81 -32.89
N ASN A 99 -18.53 32.93 -32.67
CA ASN A 99 -19.22 34.15 -33.05
C ASN A 99 -18.80 35.23 -32.03
N ILE A 100 -17.97 36.16 -32.47
CA ILE A 100 -17.48 37.31 -31.67
C ILE A 100 -18.67 38.09 -31.10
N ASN A 101 -19.80 38.11 -31.79
CA ASN A 101 -21.03 38.79 -31.38
C ASN A 101 -21.92 37.96 -30.45
N SER A 102 -21.61 36.71 -30.21
CA SER A 102 -22.39 35.89 -29.28
C SER A 102 -22.10 36.29 -27.83
N LYS A 103 -23.13 36.68 -27.10
CA LYS A 103 -23.05 37.01 -25.67
C LYS A 103 -22.82 35.80 -24.77
N THR A 104 -22.88 34.59 -25.33
CA THR A 104 -22.75 33.34 -24.54
C THR A 104 -21.78 32.35 -25.18
N SER A 105 -21.14 31.54 -24.36
CA SER A 105 -20.35 30.38 -24.76
C SER A 105 -20.88 29.10 -24.10
N ASN A 106 -20.56 27.95 -24.68
CA ASN A 106 -20.88 26.66 -24.12
C ASN A 106 -19.56 25.98 -23.68
N GLU A 107 -19.48 25.57 -22.44
CA GLU A 107 -18.36 24.86 -21.90
C GLU A 107 -18.79 23.46 -21.49
N ILE A 108 -17.95 22.46 -21.75
CA ILE A 108 -18.20 21.12 -21.24
C ILE A 108 -18.00 21.14 -19.73
N SER A 109 -19.06 20.77 -19.00
CA SER A 109 -19.02 20.61 -17.54
C SER A 109 -18.65 19.18 -17.16
N GLU A 110 -19.30 18.18 -17.81
CA GLU A 110 -19.06 16.77 -17.53
C GLU A 110 -19.23 15.90 -18.77
N VAL A 111 -18.55 14.76 -18.79
CA VAL A 111 -18.56 13.79 -19.90
C VAL A 111 -18.68 12.38 -19.34
N SER A 112 -19.53 11.58 -19.99
CA SER A 112 -19.57 10.13 -19.85
C SER A 112 -19.61 9.46 -21.23
N GLU A 113 -19.54 8.14 -21.29
CA GLU A 113 -19.73 7.40 -22.56
C GLU A 113 -21.13 7.60 -23.18
N ASN A 114 -22.10 7.95 -22.37
CA ASN A 114 -23.51 8.02 -22.77
C ASN A 114 -24.02 9.44 -22.95
N TYR A 115 -23.38 10.46 -22.39
CA TYR A 115 -23.85 11.83 -22.48
C TYR A 115 -22.77 12.89 -22.24
N LEU A 116 -23.07 14.12 -22.64
CA LEU A 116 -22.30 15.32 -22.38
C LEU A 116 -23.17 16.32 -21.63
N ILE A 117 -22.61 16.92 -20.57
CA ILE A 117 -23.22 18.06 -19.90
C ILE A 117 -22.42 19.32 -20.26
N PHE A 118 -23.13 20.33 -20.75
CA PHE A 118 -22.58 21.64 -21.03
C PHE A 118 -23.18 22.66 -20.08
N LYS A 119 -22.37 23.59 -19.62
CA LYS A 119 -22.83 24.84 -19.01
C LYS A 119 -22.81 25.93 -20.06
N LYS A 120 -23.87 26.73 -20.10
CA LYS A 120 -23.96 27.92 -20.90
C LYS A 120 -23.53 29.12 -20.05
N VAL A 121 -22.50 29.81 -20.49
CA VAL A 121 -21.85 30.89 -19.73
C VAL A 121 -22.03 32.22 -20.46
N ASN A 122 -22.30 33.27 -19.72
CA ASN A 122 -22.29 34.63 -20.24
C ASN A 122 -20.84 35.12 -20.34
N LYS A 123 -20.42 35.53 -21.57
CA LYS A 123 -19.05 35.95 -21.83
C LYS A 123 -18.65 37.27 -21.16
N SER A 124 -19.58 38.10 -20.74
CA SER A 124 -19.28 39.41 -20.17
C SER A 124 -18.87 39.35 -18.70
N ASN A 125 -19.44 38.38 -17.96
CA ASN A 125 -19.24 38.25 -16.51
C ASN A 125 -18.92 36.83 -16.05
N ASN A 126 -18.79 35.87 -16.97
CA ASN A 126 -18.57 34.44 -16.72
C ASN A 126 -19.67 33.74 -15.89
N ASP A 127 -20.85 34.34 -15.77
CA ASP A 127 -21.97 33.73 -15.05
C ASP A 127 -22.57 32.57 -15.82
N THR A 128 -22.82 31.47 -15.12
CA THR A 128 -23.57 30.35 -15.69
C THR A 128 -25.05 30.66 -15.75
N ILE A 129 -25.62 30.63 -16.95
CA ILE A 129 -27.03 30.95 -17.22
C ILE A 129 -27.89 29.72 -17.48
N GLY A 130 -27.32 28.54 -17.50
CA GLY A 130 -28.03 27.28 -17.64
C GLY A 130 -27.14 26.12 -18.03
N TYR A 131 -27.75 24.95 -18.06
CA TYR A 131 -27.10 23.68 -18.41
C TYR A 131 -27.92 22.98 -19.49
N TYR A 132 -27.23 22.20 -20.33
CA TYR A 132 -27.89 21.26 -21.20
C TYR A 132 -27.12 19.95 -21.30
N LEU A 133 -27.87 18.89 -21.37
CA LEU A 133 -27.39 17.53 -21.56
C LEU A 133 -27.62 17.10 -23.00
N THR A 134 -26.68 16.41 -23.60
CA THR A 134 -26.85 15.69 -24.86
C THR A 134 -26.64 14.20 -24.61
N ASP A 135 -27.70 13.42 -24.80
CA ASP A 135 -27.61 11.95 -24.82
C ASP A 135 -26.94 11.51 -26.13
N LEU A 136 -25.77 10.90 -26.02
CA LEU A 136 -24.95 10.51 -27.17
C LEU A 136 -25.51 9.29 -27.92
N LYS A 137 -26.31 8.48 -27.28
CA LYS A 137 -26.91 7.27 -27.85
C LYS A 137 -28.17 7.62 -28.68
N ASN A 138 -29.01 8.47 -28.11
CA ASN A 138 -30.32 8.78 -28.69
C ASN A 138 -30.38 10.18 -29.35
N ASN A 139 -29.29 10.93 -29.27
CA ASN A 139 -29.16 12.32 -29.72
C ASN A 139 -30.27 13.26 -29.17
N LYS A 140 -30.84 12.91 -28.03
CA LYS A 140 -31.81 13.73 -27.30
C LYS A 140 -31.07 14.80 -26.48
N LYS A 141 -31.72 15.97 -26.38
CA LYS A 141 -31.22 17.09 -25.59
C LYS A 141 -32.19 17.43 -24.48
N TYR A 142 -31.66 17.67 -23.30
CA TYR A 142 -32.42 18.20 -22.16
C TYR A 142 -31.76 19.49 -21.70
N SER A 143 -32.53 20.53 -21.42
CA SER A 143 -32.04 21.85 -21.02
C SER A 143 -32.72 22.29 -19.73
N THR A 144 -31.97 22.94 -18.85
CA THR A 144 -32.46 23.48 -17.59
C THR A 144 -31.63 24.70 -17.17
N SER A 145 -32.23 25.58 -16.37
CA SER A 145 -31.48 26.64 -15.66
C SER A 145 -30.72 26.13 -14.45
N ASN A 146 -31.11 24.96 -13.94
CA ASN A 146 -30.53 24.39 -12.74
C ASN A 146 -29.20 23.66 -13.03
N GLU A 147 -28.30 23.67 -12.08
CA GLU A 147 -27.02 22.95 -12.18
C GLU A 147 -27.27 21.45 -12.32
N LEU A 148 -26.60 20.85 -13.32
CA LEU A 148 -26.60 19.42 -13.55
C LEU A 148 -25.23 18.84 -13.24
N LYS A 149 -25.21 17.71 -12.52
CA LYS A 149 -24.01 16.93 -12.23
C LYS A 149 -24.20 15.47 -12.57
N TYR A 150 -23.11 14.81 -12.89
CA TYR A 150 -23.05 13.37 -13.01
C TYR A 150 -23.33 12.69 -11.66
N LEU A 151 -24.11 11.65 -11.67
CA LEU A 151 -24.32 10.78 -10.52
C LEU A 151 -23.95 9.33 -10.87
N THR A 152 -24.50 8.81 -11.96
CA THR A 152 -24.14 7.51 -12.55
C THR A 152 -24.31 7.57 -14.07
N ASP A 153 -23.92 6.53 -14.79
CA ASP A 153 -24.14 6.46 -16.25
C ASP A 153 -25.60 6.61 -16.69
N ASN A 154 -26.56 6.47 -15.79
CA ASN A 154 -28.00 6.56 -16.10
C ASN A 154 -28.70 7.70 -15.37
N LEU A 155 -28.08 8.29 -14.37
CA LEU A 155 -28.69 9.26 -13.47
C LEU A 155 -27.88 10.54 -13.38
N LEU A 156 -28.57 11.64 -13.21
CA LEU A 156 -28.03 12.97 -12.99
C LEU A 156 -28.56 13.53 -11.69
N LEU A 157 -27.75 14.36 -11.05
CA LEU A 157 -28.14 15.16 -9.90
C LEU A 157 -28.41 16.57 -10.38
N MET A 158 -29.62 17.06 -10.17
CA MET A 158 -30.05 18.43 -10.51
C MET A 158 -30.21 19.25 -9.21
N LYS A 159 -29.54 20.38 -9.12
CA LYS A 159 -29.65 21.28 -7.98
C LYS A 159 -30.97 22.05 -8.04
N LYS A 160 -31.69 22.12 -6.92
CA LYS A 160 -32.89 22.94 -6.71
C LYS A 160 -32.65 23.94 -5.58
N GLN A 161 -33.64 24.77 -5.30
CA GLN A 161 -33.57 25.76 -4.22
C GLN A 161 -33.45 25.06 -2.85
N ASP A 162 -34.23 23.99 -2.62
CA ASP A 162 -34.36 23.30 -1.35
C ASP A 162 -33.72 21.89 -1.36
N GLY A 163 -32.62 21.69 -2.09
CA GLY A 163 -31.94 20.40 -2.16
C GLY A 163 -31.61 19.93 -3.57
N TYR A 164 -31.71 18.62 -3.81
CA TYR A 164 -31.39 18.04 -5.10
C TYR A 164 -32.51 17.12 -5.59
N GLU A 165 -32.55 16.93 -6.91
CA GLU A 165 -33.35 15.91 -7.57
C GLU A 165 -32.47 14.93 -8.33
N ILE A 166 -32.81 13.65 -8.32
CA ILE A 166 -32.26 12.67 -9.25
C ILE A 166 -33.17 12.56 -10.45
N ILE A 167 -32.61 12.80 -11.62
CA ILE A 167 -33.30 12.70 -12.90
C ILE A 167 -32.61 11.72 -13.83
N THR A 168 -33.37 11.15 -14.75
CA THR A 168 -32.81 10.36 -15.85
C THR A 168 -32.27 11.28 -16.96
N LYS A 169 -31.54 10.71 -17.91
CA LYS A 169 -30.97 11.45 -19.06
C LYS A 169 -32.00 12.16 -19.96
N ASP A 170 -33.23 11.72 -19.92
CA ASP A 170 -34.37 12.37 -20.63
C ASP A 170 -35.13 13.38 -19.75
N GLY A 171 -34.58 13.70 -18.57
CA GLY A 171 -35.12 14.71 -17.67
C GLY A 171 -36.27 14.24 -16.80
N LYS A 172 -36.58 12.95 -16.77
CA LYS A 172 -37.63 12.42 -15.88
C LYS A 172 -37.13 12.33 -14.45
N GLU A 173 -37.90 12.85 -13.54
CA GLU A 173 -37.63 12.75 -12.10
C GLU A 173 -37.76 11.31 -11.63
N LYS A 174 -36.81 10.91 -10.78
CA LYS A 174 -36.78 9.65 -10.06
C LYS A 174 -36.97 9.86 -8.55
N TYR A 175 -36.27 10.85 -8.00
CA TYR A 175 -36.33 11.24 -6.61
C TYR A 175 -36.21 12.75 -6.46
N SER A 176 -36.98 13.34 -5.55
CA SER A 176 -36.95 14.76 -5.20
C SER A 176 -36.63 14.96 -3.71
N ASN A 177 -36.38 16.20 -3.35
CA ASN A 177 -36.08 16.60 -1.96
C ASN A 177 -34.91 15.81 -1.34
N ILE A 178 -33.83 15.65 -2.12
CA ILE A 178 -32.66 14.93 -1.66
C ILE A 178 -31.75 15.88 -0.92
N ASP A 179 -31.44 15.55 0.35
CA ASP A 179 -30.51 16.30 1.20
C ASP A 179 -29.06 16.05 0.82
N SER A 180 -28.74 14.80 0.51
CA SER A 180 -27.39 14.39 0.11
C SER A 180 -27.39 13.12 -0.72
N SER A 181 -26.34 12.95 -1.53
CA SER A 181 -26.09 11.74 -2.32
C SER A 181 -24.62 11.37 -2.31
N LYS A 182 -24.34 10.07 -2.37
CA LYS A 182 -23.00 9.53 -2.46
C LYS A 182 -22.99 8.25 -3.27
N THR A 183 -22.00 8.08 -4.15
CA THR A 183 -21.83 6.86 -4.95
C THR A 183 -20.77 5.93 -4.39
N PHE A 184 -20.90 4.64 -4.67
CA PHE A 184 -20.02 3.57 -4.23
C PHE A 184 -19.82 2.55 -5.35
N ASN A 185 -18.75 1.77 -5.28
CA ASN A 185 -18.42 0.72 -6.24
C ASN A 185 -18.42 1.24 -7.69
N ASN A 186 -17.62 2.30 -7.96
CA ASN A 186 -17.53 2.93 -9.27
C ASN A 186 -18.92 3.29 -9.84
N ASP A 187 -19.71 4.00 -9.02
CA ASP A 187 -21.04 4.53 -9.34
C ASP A 187 -22.12 3.46 -9.62
N LYS A 188 -21.92 2.22 -9.21
CA LYS A 188 -22.93 1.15 -9.33
C LYS A 188 -24.00 1.21 -8.26
N ILE A 189 -23.67 1.76 -7.08
CA ILE A 189 -24.56 1.92 -5.94
C ILE A 189 -24.64 3.38 -5.55
N VAL A 190 -25.83 3.86 -5.28
CA VAL A 190 -26.09 5.23 -4.82
C VAL A 190 -26.78 5.21 -3.48
N LEU A 191 -26.22 5.91 -2.51
CA LEU A 191 -26.88 6.21 -1.24
C LEU A 191 -27.44 7.63 -1.33
N ILE A 192 -28.71 7.80 -1.04
CA ILE A 192 -29.37 9.11 -0.90
C ILE A 192 -30.01 9.26 0.48
N ASN A 193 -30.08 10.49 0.93
CA ASN A 193 -30.89 10.86 2.11
C ASN A 193 -32.04 11.75 1.62
N VAL A 194 -33.25 11.34 1.93
CA VAL A 194 -34.49 12.01 1.55
C VAL A 194 -35.37 12.13 2.78
N ASN A 195 -35.71 13.34 3.23
CA ASN A 195 -36.58 13.56 4.39
C ASN A 195 -36.14 12.76 5.63
N ASN A 196 -34.84 12.77 5.95
CA ASN A 196 -34.22 12.02 7.04
C ASN A 196 -34.24 10.47 6.88
N THR A 197 -34.64 9.96 5.73
CA THR A 197 -34.61 8.53 5.41
C THR A 197 -33.46 8.22 4.47
N SER A 198 -32.65 7.22 4.82
CA SER A 198 -31.58 6.76 3.95
C SER A 198 -32.07 5.67 2.99
N VAL A 199 -31.81 5.84 1.70
CA VAL A 199 -32.21 4.91 0.64
C VAL A 199 -31.01 4.51 -0.18
N ILE A 200 -30.83 3.22 -0.38
CA ILE A 200 -29.80 2.65 -1.26
C ILE A 200 -30.45 2.29 -2.60
N LEU A 201 -29.86 2.83 -3.67
CA LEU A 201 -30.34 2.64 -5.04
C LEU A 201 -29.26 1.93 -5.86
N ASP A 202 -29.67 1.30 -6.94
CA ASP A 202 -28.74 0.90 -8.01
C ASP A 202 -28.42 2.09 -8.95
N ASN A 203 -27.54 1.84 -9.91
CA ASN A 203 -27.13 2.85 -10.89
C ASN A 203 -28.22 3.29 -11.90
N LYS A 204 -29.41 2.68 -11.84
CA LYS A 204 -30.60 3.06 -12.63
C LYS A 204 -31.63 3.81 -11.80
N GLY A 205 -31.36 3.99 -10.50
CA GLY A 205 -32.26 4.64 -9.57
C GLY A 205 -33.37 3.70 -9.04
N GLU A 206 -33.22 2.40 -9.19
CA GLU A 206 -34.15 1.44 -8.58
C GLU A 206 -33.77 1.23 -7.11
N LYS A 207 -34.78 1.28 -6.23
CA LYS A 207 -34.59 1.14 -4.79
C LYS A 207 -34.18 -0.30 -4.47
N ILE A 208 -33.08 -0.43 -3.74
CA ILE A 208 -32.57 -1.71 -3.22
C ILE A 208 -32.98 -1.87 -1.76
N LEU A 209 -32.66 -0.88 -0.92
CA LEU A 209 -32.94 -0.89 0.51
C LEU A 209 -33.37 0.49 0.99
N GLU A 210 -34.18 0.54 2.05
CA GLU A 210 -34.62 1.73 2.72
C GLU A 210 -34.34 1.59 4.23
N ASP A 211 -34.09 2.70 4.93
CA ASP A 211 -33.65 2.75 6.32
C ASP A 211 -32.26 2.15 6.60
N TYR A 212 -31.45 2.00 5.56
CA TYR A 212 -30.06 1.56 5.68
C TYR A 212 -29.11 2.62 5.18
N THR A 213 -27.98 2.79 5.89
CA THR A 213 -26.85 3.61 5.41
C THR A 213 -25.63 2.75 5.15
N ILE A 214 -24.72 3.21 4.29
CA ILE A 214 -23.46 2.52 4.02
C ILE A 214 -22.43 2.99 5.05
N SER A 215 -22.05 2.08 5.94
CA SER A 215 -21.08 2.34 6.99
C SER A 215 -19.64 2.22 6.49
N LYS A 216 -19.38 1.25 5.60
CA LYS A 216 -18.04 1.03 5.05
C LYS A 216 -18.09 0.37 3.68
N GLU A 217 -17.23 0.84 2.79
CA GLU A 217 -16.86 0.18 1.55
C GLU A 217 -15.57 -0.61 1.78
N VAL A 218 -15.62 -1.94 1.68
CA VAL A 218 -14.47 -2.82 1.87
C VAL A 218 -13.83 -3.11 0.53
N LYS A 219 -12.57 -2.72 0.38
CA LYS A 219 -11.80 -2.81 -0.88
C LYS A 219 -10.68 -3.84 -0.78
N ASN A 220 -10.29 -4.41 -1.94
CA ASN A 220 -9.06 -5.17 -2.06
C ASN A 220 -7.84 -4.24 -2.18
N ASN A 221 -6.63 -4.81 -2.25
CA ASN A 221 -5.39 -4.03 -2.41
C ASN A 221 -5.32 -3.28 -3.76
N ASP A 222 -6.16 -3.67 -4.72
CA ASP A 222 -6.24 -3.08 -6.05
C ASP A 222 -7.23 -1.91 -6.10
N GLY A 223 -7.94 -1.66 -4.99
CA GLY A 223 -8.93 -0.61 -4.88
C GLY A 223 -10.33 -1.01 -5.32
N ASP A 224 -10.54 -2.27 -5.77
CA ASP A 224 -11.86 -2.76 -6.15
C ASP A 224 -12.71 -3.04 -4.92
N THR A 225 -13.97 -2.65 -4.97
CA THR A 225 -14.92 -2.90 -3.89
C THR A 225 -15.30 -4.38 -3.86
N LEU A 226 -15.06 -5.02 -2.71
CA LEU A 226 -15.41 -6.41 -2.47
C LEU A 226 -16.85 -6.57 -1.99
N TYR A 227 -17.26 -5.72 -1.06
CA TYR A 227 -18.60 -5.69 -0.47
C TYR A 227 -18.82 -4.40 0.32
N LEU A 228 -20.05 -4.16 0.74
CA LEU A 228 -20.39 -3.04 1.63
C LEU A 228 -20.78 -3.57 3.02
N VAL A 229 -20.42 -2.81 4.05
CA VAL A 229 -21.02 -2.93 5.39
C VAL A 229 -22.11 -1.88 5.46
N ILE A 230 -23.35 -2.33 5.57
CA ILE A 230 -24.49 -1.44 5.74
C ILE A 230 -24.98 -1.47 7.18
N LYS A 231 -25.60 -0.38 7.60
CA LYS A 231 -26.13 -0.20 8.94
C LYS A 231 -27.63 0.05 8.86
N ASP A 232 -28.40 -0.76 9.54
CA ASP A 232 -29.81 -0.49 9.83
C ASP A 232 -29.90 0.69 10.77
N VAL A 233 -30.53 1.76 10.32
CA VAL A 233 -30.61 3.04 11.06
C VAL A 233 -31.48 2.90 12.30
N LYS A 234 -32.58 2.10 12.24
CA LYS A 234 -33.55 1.92 13.33
C LYS A 234 -33.00 1.04 14.46
N ASN A 235 -32.38 -0.08 14.08
CA ASN A 235 -31.94 -1.09 15.05
C ASN A 235 -30.46 -0.93 15.46
N ASN A 236 -29.71 -0.04 14.77
CA ASN A 236 -28.28 0.19 15.02
C ASN A 236 -27.42 -1.08 14.83
N LEU A 237 -27.80 -1.96 13.89
CA LEU A 237 -27.15 -3.20 13.58
C LEU A 237 -26.48 -3.13 12.22
N PHE A 238 -25.36 -3.85 12.08
CA PHE A 238 -24.61 -3.90 10.84
C PHE A 238 -24.87 -5.22 10.10
N TYR A 239 -24.76 -5.14 8.76
CA TYR A 239 -24.95 -6.27 7.87
C TYR A 239 -23.89 -6.29 6.77
N TYR A 240 -23.61 -7.47 6.27
CA TYR A 240 -22.86 -7.66 5.03
C TYR A 240 -23.82 -7.50 3.84
N PHE A 241 -23.44 -6.67 2.90
CA PHE A 241 -24.20 -6.44 1.66
C PHE A 241 -23.37 -6.85 0.46
N ASP A 242 -23.86 -7.84 -0.28
CA ASP A 242 -23.28 -8.30 -1.54
C ASP A 242 -23.73 -7.36 -2.67
N ILE A 243 -22.76 -6.69 -3.29
CA ILE A 243 -23.03 -5.69 -4.31
C ILE A 243 -23.53 -6.32 -5.61
N ASP A 244 -23.00 -7.48 -5.97
CA ASP A 244 -23.35 -8.14 -7.24
C ASP A 244 -24.74 -8.76 -7.17
N LYS A 245 -25.10 -9.33 -6.04
CA LYS A 245 -26.44 -9.88 -5.79
C LYS A 245 -27.46 -8.83 -5.37
N LYS A 246 -27.00 -7.64 -4.92
CA LYS A 246 -27.82 -6.56 -4.37
C LYS A 246 -28.65 -6.98 -3.16
N GLU A 247 -28.12 -7.83 -2.30
CA GLU A 247 -28.81 -8.39 -1.15
C GLU A 247 -27.96 -8.43 0.12
N ILE A 248 -28.65 -8.48 1.27
CA ILE A 248 -28.02 -8.72 2.56
C ILE A 248 -27.72 -10.19 2.71
N ILE A 249 -26.48 -10.53 3.03
CA ILE A 249 -26.06 -11.92 3.25
C ILE A 249 -25.72 -12.17 4.71
N GLY A 250 -26.27 -13.25 5.24
CA GLY A 250 -26.01 -13.72 6.61
C GLY A 250 -26.70 -12.91 7.69
N ASP A 251 -26.31 -13.15 8.94
CA ASP A 251 -26.88 -12.49 10.12
C ASP A 251 -26.24 -11.13 10.38
N ASN A 252 -26.97 -10.31 11.16
CA ASN A 252 -26.46 -9.04 11.67
C ASN A 252 -25.30 -9.19 12.66
N PHE A 253 -24.59 -8.09 12.88
CA PHE A 253 -23.57 -7.97 13.91
C PHE A 253 -23.60 -6.56 14.55
N GLN A 254 -23.13 -6.46 15.79
CA GLN A 254 -23.21 -5.23 16.58
C GLN A 254 -22.05 -4.29 16.35
N ASN A 255 -20.89 -4.81 15.94
CA ASN A 255 -19.70 -4.01 15.70
C ASN A 255 -18.72 -4.70 14.75
N TYR A 256 -17.79 -3.95 14.18
CA TYR A 256 -16.73 -4.47 13.35
C TYR A 256 -15.44 -3.67 13.49
N SER A 257 -14.32 -4.33 13.18
CA SER A 257 -13.00 -3.70 13.05
C SER A 257 -12.23 -4.32 11.90
N GLU A 258 -11.26 -3.61 11.36
CA GLU A 258 -10.41 -4.15 10.29
C GLU A 258 -9.42 -5.17 10.84
N LYS A 259 -9.16 -6.21 10.07
CA LYS A 259 -8.11 -7.18 10.36
C LYS A 259 -7.12 -7.23 9.22
N GLY A 260 -6.06 -6.41 9.31
CA GLY A 260 -4.92 -6.47 8.39
C GLY A 260 -5.29 -6.47 6.91
N ASP A 261 -4.36 -6.89 6.07
CA ASP A 261 -4.50 -6.90 4.62
C ASP A 261 -5.55 -7.90 4.14
N LYS A 262 -6.31 -7.58 3.09
CA LYS A 262 -7.20 -8.46 2.30
C LYS A 262 -8.71 -8.34 2.52
N GLY A 263 -9.23 -7.22 3.01
CA GLY A 263 -10.68 -7.01 3.07
C GLY A 263 -11.42 -7.91 4.06
N ASN A 264 -10.73 -8.45 5.05
CA ASN A 264 -11.34 -9.20 6.14
C ASN A 264 -11.71 -8.26 7.29
N LEU A 265 -12.88 -8.47 7.90
CA LEU A 265 -13.32 -7.75 9.10
C LEU A 265 -13.42 -8.70 10.29
N ILE A 266 -13.12 -8.20 11.48
CA ILE A 266 -13.50 -8.85 12.73
C ILE A 266 -14.87 -8.30 13.09
N ILE A 267 -15.89 -9.13 13.03
CA ILE A 267 -17.26 -8.78 13.44
C ILE A 267 -17.56 -9.30 14.83
N THR A 268 -18.37 -8.54 15.56
CA THR A 268 -18.83 -8.89 16.92
C THR A 268 -20.31 -9.20 16.87
N LYS A 269 -20.71 -10.37 17.35
CA LYS A 269 -22.09 -10.80 17.50
C LYS A 269 -22.43 -10.99 18.98
N VAL A 270 -23.63 -10.59 19.37
CA VAL A 270 -24.18 -10.86 20.72
C VAL A 270 -25.39 -11.78 20.55
N LYS A 271 -25.35 -12.95 21.16
CA LYS A 271 -26.46 -13.89 21.21
C LYS A 271 -26.64 -14.37 22.65
N ASN A 272 -27.86 -14.23 23.18
CA ASN A 272 -28.18 -14.61 24.57
C ASN A 272 -27.22 -14.00 25.60
N ASN A 273 -26.90 -12.73 25.46
CA ASN A 273 -25.91 -12.00 26.27
C ASN A 273 -24.48 -12.54 26.22
N VAL A 274 -24.17 -13.43 25.26
CA VAL A 274 -22.82 -13.92 25.03
C VAL A 274 -22.23 -13.21 23.80
N LEU A 275 -21.11 -12.52 24.01
CA LEU A 275 -20.35 -11.86 22.96
C LEU A 275 -19.46 -12.89 22.26
N SER A 276 -19.53 -12.93 20.93
CA SER A 276 -18.68 -13.77 20.08
C SER A 276 -18.10 -12.95 18.94
N LYS A 277 -16.82 -13.19 18.64
CA LYS A 277 -16.13 -12.54 17.53
C LYS A 277 -15.87 -13.51 16.39
N PHE A 278 -16.00 -13.04 15.15
CA PHE A 278 -15.76 -13.80 13.93
C PHE A 278 -14.94 -13.00 12.94
N ILE A 279 -14.16 -13.71 12.11
CA ILE A 279 -13.59 -13.11 10.90
C ILE A 279 -14.62 -13.26 9.79
N LEU A 280 -15.03 -12.15 9.21
CA LEU A 280 -15.85 -12.08 8.01
C LEU A 280 -14.90 -11.91 6.81
N ASP A 281 -14.96 -12.84 5.87
CA ASP A 281 -14.17 -12.78 4.63
C ASP A 281 -14.95 -12.10 3.49
N LYS A 282 -14.28 -11.92 2.36
CA LYS A 282 -14.85 -11.30 1.14
C LYS A 282 -16.03 -12.04 0.52
N ASN A 283 -16.28 -13.27 0.92
CA ASN A 283 -17.38 -14.09 0.41
C ASN A 283 -18.55 -14.17 1.40
N GLY A 284 -18.50 -13.41 2.50
CA GLY A 284 -19.50 -13.44 3.56
C GLY A 284 -19.35 -14.60 4.54
N ASN A 285 -18.30 -15.44 4.40
CA ASN A 285 -18.08 -16.56 5.31
C ASN A 285 -17.56 -16.05 6.66
N GLN A 286 -18.02 -16.71 7.73
CA GLN A 286 -17.68 -16.35 9.09
C GLN A 286 -16.91 -17.47 9.77
N LYS A 287 -15.70 -17.16 10.24
CA LYS A 287 -14.87 -18.07 11.03
C LYS A 287 -14.73 -17.53 12.44
N LYS A 288 -14.98 -18.36 13.46
CA LYS A 288 -14.83 -17.95 14.87
C LYS A 288 -13.43 -17.35 15.08
N TYR A 289 -13.40 -16.14 15.64
CA TYR A 289 -12.17 -15.45 15.99
C TYR A 289 -11.96 -15.58 17.50
N THR A 290 -10.85 -16.20 17.86
CA THR A 290 -10.44 -16.27 19.25
C THR A 290 -9.34 -15.22 19.44
N GLU A 291 -9.65 -14.16 20.15
CA GLU A 291 -8.63 -13.23 20.63
C GLU A 291 -7.71 -13.97 21.59
N LYS A 292 -6.39 -13.80 21.44
CA LYS A 292 -5.45 -14.24 22.47
C LYS A 292 -5.69 -13.38 23.71
N ASN A 293 -6.44 -13.90 24.64
CA ASN A 293 -6.77 -13.19 25.86
C ASN A 293 -5.73 -13.49 26.93
N THR A 294 -4.61 -12.76 26.86
CA THR A 294 -3.53 -12.88 27.88
C THR A 294 -4.05 -12.64 29.29
N GLN A 295 -5.05 -11.78 29.46
CA GLN A 295 -5.66 -11.52 30.77
C GLN A 295 -6.40 -12.75 31.33
N LYS A 296 -7.09 -13.51 30.47
CA LYS A 296 -7.71 -14.77 30.89
C LYS A 296 -6.64 -15.78 31.33
N TYR A 297 -5.58 -15.93 30.55
CA TYR A 297 -4.48 -16.84 30.91
C TYR A 297 -3.81 -16.42 32.21
N ALA A 298 -3.63 -15.12 32.43
CA ALA A 298 -3.08 -14.59 33.68
C ALA A 298 -4.00 -14.93 34.87
N ASN A 299 -5.31 -14.80 34.73
CA ASN A 299 -6.26 -15.17 35.77
C ASN A 299 -6.27 -16.69 36.05
N ASP A 300 -6.21 -17.51 35.01
CA ASP A 300 -6.13 -18.98 35.14
C ASP A 300 -4.85 -19.39 35.92
N ILE A 301 -3.71 -18.77 35.58
CA ILE A 301 -2.44 -19.02 36.29
C ILE A 301 -2.49 -18.53 37.74
N LYS A 302 -3.08 -17.35 38.02
CA LYS A 302 -3.23 -16.84 39.38
C LYS A 302 -4.03 -17.77 40.30
N MET A 303 -5.03 -18.46 39.75
CA MET A 303 -5.83 -19.44 40.51
C MET A 303 -4.99 -20.67 40.94
N LEU A 304 -3.89 -20.96 40.22
CA LEU A 304 -2.98 -22.08 40.51
C LEU A 304 -1.85 -21.71 41.48
N ILE A 305 -1.72 -20.43 41.82
CA ILE A 305 -0.63 -19.92 42.68
C ILE A 305 -1.22 -19.40 43.98
N ASP A 306 -0.62 -19.76 45.11
CA ASP A 306 -1.01 -19.28 46.43
C ASP A 306 -0.85 -17.77 46.53
N SER A 307 -1.97 -17.06 46.38
CA SER A 307 -2.03 -15.58 46.37
C SER A 307 -1.64 -14.98 47.73
N SER A 308 -1.67 -15.72 48.82
CA SER A 308 -1.20 -15.26 50.15
C SER A 308 0.32 -15.11 50.17
N LYS A 309 1.03 -15.95 49.40
CA LYS A 309 2.52 -16.01 49.38
C LYS A 309 3.12 -15.26 48.20
N TYR A 310 2.41 -15.20 47.08
CA TYR A 310 2.95 -14.66 45.82
C TYR A 310 2.06 -13.60 45.19
N TYR A 311 2.67 -12.59 44.57
CA TYR A 311 2.06 -11.68 43.65
C TYR A 311 2.52 -12.01 42.22
N VAL A 312 1.58 -12.36 41.33
CA VAL A 312 1.88 -12.72 39.93
C VAL A 312 1.89 -11.49 39.07
N TYR A 313 2.89 -11.31 38.23
CA TYR A 313 2.95 -10.26 37.22
C TYR A 313 2.22 -10.69 35.95
N ASP A 314 1.09 -10.08 35.66
CA ASP A 314 0.21 -10.41 34.53
C ASP A 314 0.91 -10.26 33.18
N ASN A 315 1.74 -9.24 33.02
CA ASN A 315 2.55 -8.99 31.83
C ASN A 315 3.61 -10.06 31.57
N SER A 316 3.84 -10.98 32.51
CA SER A 316 4.71 -12.14 32.31
C SER A 316 4.00 -13.36 31.70
N VAL A 317 2.69 -13.26 31.47
CA VAL A 317 1.90 -14.33 30.86
C VAL A 317 1.70 -14.03 29.38
N TYR A 318 2.24 -14.87 28.51
CA TYR A 318 2.22 -14.65 27.05
C TYR A 318 1.53 -15.78 26.27
N LYS A 319 1.24 -16.93 26.89
CA LYS A 319 0.56 -18.07 26.26
C LYS A 319 -0.30 -18.87 27.24
N GLU A 320 -1.23 -19.62 26.70
CA GLU A 320 -2.04 -20.59 27.45
C GLU A 320 -1.17 -21.72 28.03
N ASN A 321 -1.54 -22.20 29.24
CA ASN A 321 -0.82 -23.28 29.95
C ASN A 321 0.69 -23.03 30.12
N GLN A 322 1.06 -21.81 30.35
CA GLN A 322 2.46 -21.44 30.63
C GLN A 322 2.89 -21.97 31.98
N ASN A 323 4.09 -22.55 32.03
CA ASN A 323 4.61 -23.15 33.29
C ASN A 323 5.33 -22.13 34.17
N ASN A 324 6.01 -21.17 33.61
CA ASN A 324 6.86 -20.23 34.35
C ASN A 324 6.28 -18.81 34.29
N VAL A 325 6.19 -18.14 35.43
CA VAL A 325 5.73 -16.74 35.54
C VAL A 325 6.61 -15.97 36.51
N PHE A 326 6.71 -14.66 36.30
CA PHE A 326 7.36 -13.80 37.27
C PHE A 326 6.42 -13.52 38.44
N VAL A 327 7.00 -13.64 39.65
CA VAL A 327 6.28 -13.40 40.88
C VAL A 327 7.14 -12.61 41.90
N ASN A 328 6.48 -11.84 42.76
CA ASN A 328 7.06 -11.40 44.02
C ASN A 328 6.62 -12.34 45.13
N LYS A 329 7.56 -12.82 45.93
CA LYS A 329 7.29 -13.57 47.14
C LYS A 329 7.10 -12.59 48.31
N LYS A 330 5.86 -12.51 48.81
CA LYS A 330 5.43 -11.43 49.72
C LYS A 330 6.17 -11.41 51.06
N ASN A 331 6.41 -12.59 51.64
CA ASN A 331 6.99 -12.68 52.99
C ASN A 331 8.50 -12.41 53.01
N ASP A 332 9.18 -12.68 51.92
CA ASP A 332 10.64 -12.58 51.83
C ASP A 332 11.08 -11.33 51.05
N ASN A 333 10.16 -10.53 50.56
CA ASN A 333 10.44 -9.41 49.68
C ASN A 333 11.38 -9.77 48.52
N THR A 334 11.19 -10.96 47.93
CA THR A 334 12.02 -11.43 46.81
C THR A 334 11.26 -11.51 45.52
N PHE A 335 11.93 -11.18 44.43
CA PHE A 335 11.43 -11.32 43.05
C PHE A 335 12.05 -12.55 42.39
N GLY A 336 11.24 -13.29 41.65
CA GLY A 336 11.75 -14.50 40.98
C GLY A 336 10.75 -15.11 40.03
N ILE A 337 11.05 -16.34 39.65
CA ILE A 337 10.22 -17.15 38.74
C ILE A 337 9.56 -18.25 39.54
N TYR A 338 8.26 -18.41 39.34
CA TYR A 338 7.49 -19.52 39.87
C TYR A 338 7.14 -20.49 38.75
N ASN A 339 7.50 -21.75 38.91
CA ASN A 339 7.07 -22.83 38.03
C ASN A 339 5.75 -23.38 38.55
N VAL A 340 4.66 -23.15 37.82
CA VAL A 340 3.30 -23.56 38.23
C VAL A 340 3.15 -25.08 38.26
N LYS A 341 3.77 -25.80 37.31
CA LYS A 341 3.69 -27.24 37.20
C LYS A 341 4.40 -27.95 38.34
N ASP A 342 5.58 -27.45 38.71
CA ASP A 342 6.45 -28.12 39.68
C ASP A 342 6.30 -27.53 41.09
N ASN A 343 5.48 -26.49 41.25
CA ASN A 343 5.34 -25.74 42.52
C ASN A 343 6.67 -25.23 43.08
N LYS A 344 7.59 -24.80 42.20
CA LYS A 344 8.92 -24.37 42.56
C LYS A 344 9.14 -22.89 42.31
N TYR A 345 9.75 -22.21 43.29
CA TYR A 345 10.16 -20.83 43.21
C TYR A 345 11.67 -20.72 43.03
N LYS A 346 12.13 -19.94 42.06
CA LYS A 346 13.52 -19.57 41.83
C LYS A 346 13.71 -18.09 42.05
N LYS A 347 14.48 -17.73 43.10
CA LYS A 347 14.80 -16.33 43.40
C LYS A 347 15.73 -15.75 42.33
N LEU A 348 15.41 -14.54 41.84
CA LEU A 348 16.27 -13.73 40.97
C LEU A 348 16.87 -12.54 41.76
N TYR A 349 16.05 -11.84 42.55
CA TYR A 349 16.46 -10.67 43.34
C TYR A 349 15.96 -10.77 44.78
N ASP A 350 16.70 -10.13 45.66
CA ASP A 350 16.38 -10.01 47.08
C ASP A 350 16.22 -8.52 47.43
N TYR A 351 15.01 -8.12 47.74
CA TYR A 351 14.65 -6.74 48.12
C TYR A 351 14.55 -6.57 49.64
N SER A 352 15.17 -7.41 50.42
CA SER A 352 14.96 -7.53 51.85
C SER A 352 15.11 -6.25 52.69
N LYS A 353 15.32 -5.11 52.05
CA LYS A 353 15.56 -3.87 52.77
C LYS A 353 14.63 -2.69 52.39
N GLU A 354 13.81 -2.74 51.34
CA GLU A 354 12.86 -1.62 51.02
C GLU A 354 11.83 -1.97 49.93
N ASN A 355 10.72 -1.17 49.84
CA ASN A 355 9.56 -1.34 48.98
C ASN A 355 9.85 -1.12 47.49
N SER A 356 10.69 -1.87 46.84
CA SER A 356 11.03 -1.72 45.44
C SER A 356 10.14 -2.56 44.52
N LYS A 357 9.77 -2.00 43.40
CA LYS A 357 9.06 -2.70 42.32
C LYS A 357 10.01 -2.92 41.16
N SER A 358 10.13 -4.17 40.70
CA SER A 358 10.81 -4.48 39.45
C SER A 358 9.92 -4.10 38.27
N ASN A 359 10.47 -3.42 37.28
CA ASN A 359 9.82 -3.21 36.02
C ASN A 359 10.10 -4.39 35.10
N ILE A 360 9.04 -4.99 34.57
CA ILE A 360 9.11 -6.11 33.64
C ILE A 360 8.52 -5.65 32.31
N THR A 361 9.29 -5.74 31.25
CA THR A 361 8.87 -5.40 29.90
C THR A 361 9.05 -6.61 29.01
N GLU A 362 8.01 -7.00 28.27
CA GLU A 362 8.11 -8.06 27.26
C GLU A 362 8.99 -7.56 26.10
N VAL A 363 10.04 -8.32 25.76
CA VAL A 363 10.94 -8.02 24.65
C VAL A 363 10.42 -8.63 23.36
N ASN A 364 9.93 -9.88 23.44
CA ASN A 364 9.30 -10.54 22.32
C ASN A 364 8.21 -11.53 22.78
N LYS A 365 7.33 -11.94 21.84
CA LYS A 365 6.21 -12.84 22.11
C LYS A 365 6.59 -14.28 22.46
N ASN A 366 7.87 -14.57 22.58
CA ASN A 366 8.41 -15.92 22.85
C ASN A 366 8.86 -16.10 24.31
N GLY A 367 8.47 -15.20 25.20
CA GLY A 367 8.79 -15.30 26.62
C GLY A 367 10.14 -14.70 27.00
N ILE A 368 10.67 -13.79 26.20
CA ILE A 368 11.88 -13.01 26.52
C ILE A 368 11.46 -11.69 27.16
N TYR A 369 11.99 -11.40 28.34
CA TYR A 369 11.66 -10.24 29.15
C TYR A 369 12.87 -9.45 29.57
N GLN A 370 12.74 -8.12 29.52
CA GLN A 370 13.67 -7.22 30.22
C GLN A 370 13.16 -6.99 31.63
N ILE A 371 14.06 -7.17 32.60
CA ILE A 371 13.80 -6.92 34.00
C ILE A 371 14.73 -5.80 34.45
N SER A 372 14.18 -4.70 34.92
CA SER A 372 14.93 -3.57 35.45
C SER A 372 14.56 -3.32 36.89
N CYS A 373 15.55 -3.08 37.76
CA CYS A 373 15.35 -2.67 39.11
C CYS A 373 15.62 -1.18 39.27
N LYS A 374 14.74 -0.42 39.96
CA LYS A 374 14.93 1.01 40.19
C LYS A 374 15.94 1.26 41.34
N LYS A 375 16.69 2.34 41.19
CA LYS A 375 17.93 2.73 41.79
C LYS A 375 18.01 2.74 43.34
N ASP A 376 16.90 3.05 44.01
CA ASP A 376 16.97 3.33 45.45
C ASP A 376 17.04 2.07 46.31
N ASN A 377 16.87 0.88 45.73
CA ASN A 377 16.71 -0.38 46.45
C ASN A 377 17.39 -1.59 45.79
N CYS A 378 18.14 -1.39 44.70
CA CYS A 378 18.98 -2.42 44.12
C CYS A 378 20.43 -2.04 44.38
N LYS A 379 21.20 -2.93 44.99
CA LYS A 379 22.63 -2.70 45.25
C LYS A 379 23.46 -2.38 44.02
N THR A 380 22.89 -2.64 42.86
CA THR A 380 23.41 -2.28 41.52
C THR A 380 22.23 -2.09 40.56
N ASN A 381 22.29 -1.12 39.63
CA ASN A 381 21.34 -0.97 38.55
C ASN A 381 21.42 -2.18 37.60
N GLU A 382 20.89 -3.33 38.02
CA GLU A 382 20.93 -4.53 37.21
C GLU A 382 19.75 -4.53 36.22
N ASN A 383 20.07 -4.40 34.94
CA ASN A 383 19.14 -4.64 33.87
C ASN A 383 19.43 -6.01 33.28
N LEU A 384 18.47 -6.93 33.43
CA LEU A 384 18.61 -8.29 32.94
C LEU A 384 17.65 -8.53 31.81
N VAL A 385 18.08 -9.28 30.80
CA VAL A 385 17.22 -9.91 29.84
C VAL A 385 17.12 -11.39 30.13
N TYR A 386 15.90 -11.87 30.31
CA TYR A 386 15.65 -13.22 30.82
C TYR A 386 14.70 -13.99 29.92
N ASP A 387 15.06 -15.24 29.57
CA ASP A 387 14.15 -16.17 28.89
C ASP A 387 13.36 -16.95 29.93
N LEU A 388 12.07 -16.62 30.04
CA LEU A 388 11.15 -17.23 30.98
C LEU A 388 10.87 -18.71 30.66
N ASN A 389 10.94 -19.14 29.38
CA ASN A 389 10.73 -20.53 29.00
C ASN A 389 11.82 -21.44 29.54
N ASN A 390 13.07 -21.05 29.36
CA ASN A 390 14.26 -21.84 29.70
C ASN A 390 14.80 -21.50 31.09
N MET A 391 14.18 -20.51 31.76
CA MET A 391 14.65 -20.01 33.08
C MET A 391 16.13 -19.58 33.05
N LYS A 392 16.59 -18.99 31.94
CA LYS A 392 17.97 -18.58 31.70
C LYS A 392 18.10 -17.08 31.48
N LYS A 393 19.20 -16.53 32.04
CA LYS A 393 19.63 -15.18 31.71
C LYS A 393 20.17 -15.16 30.27
N VAL A 394 19.61 -14.29 29.42
CA VAL A 394 20.01 -14.14 28.01
C VAL A 394 21.10 -13.09 27.86
N PHE A 395 20.98 -11.99 28.64
CA PHE A 395 21.89 -10.87 28.55
C PHE A 395 22.00 -10.16 29.90
N ASP A 396 23.20 -9.69 30.22
CA ASP A 396 23.52 -8.99 31.47
C ASP A 396 24.47 -7.83 31.15
N ILE A 397 24.18 -6.65 31.66
CA ILE A 397 25.07 -5.50 31.57
C ILE A 397 25.57 -5.16 32.95
N LYS A 398 26.87 -5.29 33.13
CA LYS A 398 27.58 -4.94 34.37
C LYS A 398 28.08 -3.50 34.39
N ASP A 399 27.60 -2.63 33.47
CA ASP A 399 28.01 -1.24 33.43
C ASP A 399 27.13 -0.42 34.38
N ASN A 400 27.74 0.02 35.50
CA ASN A 400 27.04 0.71 36.58
C ASN A 400 26.48 2.07 36.21
N ASN A 401 26.81 2.60 35.04
CA ASN A 401 26.43 3.93 34.59
C ASN A 401 25.34 3.94 33.49
N LEU A 402 25.03 2.79 32.93
CA LEU A 402 24.09 2.67 31.81
C LEU A 402 22.78 2.00 32.24
N SER A 403 21.67 2.64 32.01
CA SER A 403 20.34 2.02 32.17
C SER A 403 19.77 1.60 30.82
N ILE A 404 19.33 0.34 30.71
CA ILE A 404 18.65 -0.14 29.51
C ILE A 404 17.27 0.52 29.42
N LEU A 405 17.02 1.25 28.32
CA LEU A 405 15.71 1.80 27.98
C LEU A 405 14.90 0.84 27.13
N ASN A 406 15.56 0.12 26.20
CA ASN A 406 14.90 -0.82 25.31
C ASN A 406 15.89 -1.91 24.87
N TYR A 407 15.34 -3.09 24.57
CA TYR A 407 16.10 -4.25 24.13
C TYR A 407 15.34 -5.00 23.04
N THR A 408 16.01 -5.33 21.95
CA THR A 408 15.46 -6.16 20.88
C THR A 408 16.39 -7.32 20.58
N LEU A 409 15.89 -8.56 20.70
CA LEU A 409 16.58 -9.78 20.29
C LEU A 409 16.04 -10.19 18.90
N TYR A 410 16.94 -10.34 17.95
CA TYR A 410 16.63 -10.77 16.59
C TYR A 410 16.79 -12.28 16.44
N GLU A 411 16.14 -12.89 15.43
CA GLU A 411 16.20 -14.33 15.18
C GLU A 411 17.60 -14.84 14.90
N ASN A 412 18.46 -14.02 14.31
CA ASN A 412 19.88 -14.32 14.08
C ASN A 412 20.77 -14.23 15.34
N GLY A 413 20.16 -13.96 16.51
CA GLY A 413 20.87 -13.88 17.80
C GLY A 413 21.53 -12.53 18.11
N TYR A 414 21.47 -11.55 17.19
CA TYR A 414 21.93 -10.18 17.44
C TYR A 414 21.01 -9.47 18.43
N LYS A 415 21.58 -8.50 19.15
CA LYS A 415 20.88 -7.76 20.21
C LYS A 415 21.07 -6.27 20.01
N ASN A 416 19.99 -5.56 19.81
CA ASN A 416 19.99 -4.10 19.72
C ASN A 416 19.53 -3.54 21.08
N VAL A 417 20.38 -2.79 21.72
CA VAL A 417 20.14 -2.28 23.06
C VAL A 417 20.20 -0.76 23.06
N LYS A 418 19.11 -0.12 23.49
CA LYS A 418 19.06 1.32 23.74
C LYS A 418 19.33 1.60 25.20
N TYR A 419 20.30 2.46 25.46
CA TYR A 419 20.68 2.91 26.80
C TYR A 419 20.33 4.37 27.03
N ASN A 420 20.20 4.72 28.30
CA ASN A 420 20.30 6.10 28.77
C ASN A 420 21.74 6.33 29.24
N ASP A 421 22.44 7.28 28.62
CA ASP A 421 23.77 7.72 29.02
C ASP A 421 23.66 9.24 29.35
N ASN A 422 23.57 9.56 30.64
CA ASN A 422 23.50 10.94 31.12
C ASN A 422 22.46 11.80 30.40
N ASN A 423 21.21 11.32 30.29
CA ASN A 423 20.08 11.92 29.57
C ASN A 423 20.16 11.84 28.03
N ASN A 424 21.19 11.25 27.45
CA ASN A 424 21.29 10.99 26.02
C ASN A 424 20.96 9.53 25.71
N SER A 425 20.31 9.30 24.55
CA SER A 425 20.10 7.93 24.08
C SER A 425 21.36 7.43 23.37
N LYS A 426 21.81 6.26 23.77
CA LYS A 426 22.89 5.51 23.12
C LYS A 426 22.37 4.17 22.63
N TYR A 427 22.79 3.73 21.46
CA TYR A 427 22.36 2.48 20.84
C TYR A 427 23.59 1.60 20.60
N ILE A 428 23.53 0.35 21.04
CA ILE A 428 24.60 -0.60 20.84
C ILE A 428 24.03 -1.89 20.25
N LEU A 429 24.63 -2.34 19.15
CA LEU A 429 24.35 -3.62 18.55
C LEU A 429 25.41 -4.62 18.99
N TYR A 430 24.98 -5.74 19.56
CA TYR A 430 25.83 -6.86 19.94
C TYR A 430 25.58 -8.03 18.99
N ASP A 431 26.63 -8.79 18.70
CA ASP A 431 26.50 -10.07 17.99
C ASP A 431 25.94 -11.18 18.91
N ASN A 432 25.79 -12.38 18.36
CA ASN A 432 25.30 -13.55 19.09
C ASN A 432 26.22 -13.96 20.27
N ASN A 433 27.50 -13.60 20.25
CA ASN A 433 28.48 -13.84 21.28
C ASN A 433 28.58 -12.72 22.34
N ASN A 434 27.66 -11.74 22.29
CA ASN A 434 27.66 -10.55 23.14
C ASN A 434 28.85 -9.60 22.89
N LYS A 435 29.49 -9.68 21.73
CA LYS A 435 30.53 -8.74 21.33
C LYS A 435 29.86 -7.50 20.72
N LYS A 436 30.28 -6.31 21.15
CA LYS A 436 29.83 -5.05 20.57
C LYS A 436 30.31 -4.91 19.13
N VAL A 437 29.38 -4.64 18.20
CA VAL A 437 29.65 -4.48 16.76
C VAL A 437 29.35 -3.08 16.25
N ILE A 438 28.35 -2.40 16.81
CA ILE A 438 28.05 -0.99 16.54
C ILE A 438 27.82 -0.28 17.88
N ASP A 439 28.37 0.90 18.03
CA ASP A 439 28.15 1.81 19.14
C ASP A 439 27.82 3.19 18.56
N SER A 440 26.62 3.70 18.78
CA SER A 440 26.11 4.89 18.09
C SER A 440 25.20 5.73 19.00
N SER A 441 25.29 7.05 18.87
CA SER A 441 24.27 7.97 19.39
C SER A 441 23.01 7.97 18.55
N LYS A 442 23.05 7.42 17.32
CA LYS A 442 21.97 7.32 16.37
C LYS A 442 21.21 6.01 16.55
N GLN A 443 19.90 6.01 16.32
CA GLN A 443 19.08 4.80 16.39
C GLN A 443 19.59 3.74 15.40
N ILE A 444 19.73 2.49 15.87
CA ILE A 444 20.05 1.34 15.01
C ILE A 444 18.74 0.69 14.57
N ILE A 445 18.52 0.59 13.27
CA ILE A 445 17.38 -0.08 12.65
C ILE A 445 17.88 -1.35 11.97
N VAL A 446 17.26 -2.47 12.29
CA VAL A 446 17.55 -3.75 11.66
C VAL A 446 16.49 -4.03 10.62
N VAL A 447 16.94 -4.25 9.39
CA VAL A 447 16.11 -4.61 8.25
C VAL A 447 16.43 -6.04 7.87
N ASP A 448 15.51 -6.94 8.08
CA ASP A 448 15.69 -8.37 7.93
C ASP A 448 16.91 -8.93 8.74
N ASP A 449 17.24 -10.20 8.54
CA ASP A 449 18.39 -10.86 9.20
C ASP A 449 19.75 -10.54 8.55
N GLU A 450 19.80 -9.62 7.60
CA GLU A 450 20.99 -9.40 6.77
C GLU A 450 21.65 -8.03 6.97
N ILE A 451 20.86 -6.97 7.25
CA ILE A 451 21.36 -5.59 7.33
C ILE A 451 20.79 -4.83 8.51
N SER A 452 21.67 -4.08 9.18
CA SER A 452 21.29 -2.97 10.04
C SER A 452 21.90 -1.65 9.57
N TYR A 453 21.29 -0.55 9.96
CA TYR A 453 21.82 0.78 9.72
C TYR A 453 21.52 1.72 10.88
N THR A 454 22.38 2.72 11.05
CA THR A 454 22.13 3.80 11.99
C THR A 454 21.25 4.86 11.33
N ASN A 455 20.23 5.32 12.02
CA ASN A 455 19.32 6.36 11.50
C ASN A 455 19.59 7.68 12.22
N ASP A 456 19.96 8.70 11.45
CA ASP A 456 19.85 10.10 11.87
C ASP A 456 18.64 10.73 11.15
N LYS A 457 18.07 11.80 11.71
CA LYS A 457 16.93 12.51 11.13
C LYS A 457 17.18 13.07 9.72
N THR A 458 18.44 13.16 9.31
CA THR A 458 18.88 13.72 8.01
C THR A 458 19.04 12.70 6.88
N LYS A 459 18.86 11.41 7.08
CA LYS A 459 18.95 10.31 6.08
C LYS A 459 20.29 10.12 5.32
N ASP A 460 21.24 11.05 5.40
CA ASP A 460 22.41 11.10 4.50
C ASP A 460 23.73 10.66 5.15
N ASP A 461 23.73 10.31 6.43
CA ASP A 461 24.92 9.86 7.16
C ASP A 461 24.58 8.61 7.98
N ILE A 462 24.38 7.51 7.28
CA ILE A 462 24.05 6.23 7.88
C ILE A 462 25.24 5.26 7.82
N LEU A 463 25.43 4.48 8.90
CA LEU A 463 26.37 3.39 8.93
C LEU A 463 25.64 2.09 8.58
N LEU A 464 26.03 1.43 7.49
CA LEU A 464 25.46 0.16 7.04
C LEU A 464 26.29 -1.01 7.54
N TYR A 465 25.66 -1.95 8.22
CA TYR A 465 26.30 -3.16 8.75
C TYR A 465 25.66 -4.42 8.18
N SER A 466 26.49 -5.37 7.74
CA SER A 466 26.07 -6.68 7.27
C SER A 466 26.25 -7.73 8.38
N PHE A 467 25.15 -8.35 8.81
CA PHE A 467 25.20 -9.49 9.75
C PHE A 467 25.95 -10.69 9.16
N LYS A 468 25.65 -11.03 7.91
CA LYS A 468 26.29 -12.17 7.23
C LYS A 468 27.79 -12.03 7.04
N LYS A 469 28.26 -10.80 6.77
CA LYS A 469 29.69 -10.54 6.56
C LYS A 469 30.40 -10.10 7.83
N ASN A 470 29.65 -9.85 8.89
CA ASN A 470 30.14 -9.32 10.16
C ASN A 470 31.05 -8.09 9.97
N LYS A 471 30.60 -7.14 9.13
CA LYS A 471 31.35 -5.92 8.84
C LYS A 471 30.47 -4.77 8.39
N THR A 472 30.98 -3.55 8.56
CA THR A 472 30.41 -2.35 7.99
C THR A 472 30.73 -2.22 6.50
N TYR A 473 29.82 -1.63 5.74
CA TYR A 473 30.01 -1.35 4.29
C TYR A 473 30.70 -0.02 4.06
N ASN A 474 30.35 1.00 4.85
CA ASN A 474 30.92 2.34 4.83
C ASN A 474 31.53 2.67 6.20
N LYS A 475 32.41 3.66 6.22
CA LYS A 475 32.93 4.24 7.46
C LYS A 475 31.98 5.29 8.01
N GLU A 476 32.13 5.65 9.27
CA GLU A 476 31.51 6.84 9.83
C GLU A 476 31.98 8.06 9.03
N ASN A 477 31.04 8.93 8.60
CA ASN A 477 31.23 10.07 7.70
C ASN A 477 31.39 9.75 6.20
N GLU A 478 31.28 8.49 5.76
CA GLU A 478 31.10 8.17 4.34
C GLU A 478 29.62 8.22 3.99
N GLU A 479 29.29 8.86 2.85
CA GLU A 479 27.92 9.01 2.38
C GLU A 479 27.21 7.66 2.19
N ALA A 480 26.09 7.47 2.85
CA ALA A 480 25.21 6.33 2.60
C ALA A 480 23.74 6.74 2.75
N SER A 481 22.88 6.19 1.92
CA SER A 481 21.45 6.51 1.88
C SER A 481 20.60 5.27 1.66
N ILE A 482 19.35 5.38 2.10
CA ILE A 482 18.32 4.36 1.92
C ILE A 482 17.45 4.79 0.75
N ILE A 483 17.13 3.83 -0.13
CA ILE A 483 16.26 4.02 -1.27
C ILE A 483 15.06 3.12 -1.06
N ASP A 484 13.96 3.69 -0.57
CA ASP A 484 12.69 2.99 -0.40
C ASP A 484 11.89 3.08 -1.69
N ILE A 485 11.56 1.93 -2.27
CA ILE A 485 10.84 1.82 -3.53
C ILE A 485 9.69 0.85 -3.34
N SER A 486 8.48 1.39 -3.28
CA SER A 486 7.27 0.60 -3.04
C SER A 486 7.43 -0.32 -1.81
N ASN A 487 7.60 -1.62 -2.03
CA ASN A 487 7.80 -2.63 -0.97
C ASN A 487 9.25 -3.11 -0.85
N TYR A 488 10.20 -2.44 -1.50
CA TYR A 488 11.60 -2.86 -1.56
C TYR A 488 12.52 -1.76 -1.08
N THR A 489 13.58 -2.16 -0.37
CA THR A 489 14.62 -1.24 0.09
C THR A 489 15.94 -1.58 -0.58
N LEU A 490 16.58 -0.59 -1.15
CA LEU A 490 17.96 -0.64 -1.61
C LEU A 490 18.82 0.29 -0.78
N TYR A 491 20.11 0.03 -0.77
CA TYR A 491 21.07 0.88 -0.06
C TYR A 491 22.13 1.38 -1.04
N LYS A 492 22.33 2.70 -1.04
CA LYS A 492 23.46 3.35 -1.73
C LYS A 492 24.51 3.70 -0.67
N TYR A 493 25.78 3.43 -0.93
CA TYR A 493 26.87 3.91 -0.11
C TYR A 493 28.07 4.27 -0.97
N LYS A 494 28.84 5.27 -0.50
CA LYS A 494 30.03 5.77 -1.15
C LYS A 494 31.24 5.41 -0.29
N THR A 495 32.32 4.99 -0.94
CA THR A 495 33.64 4.84 -0.36
C THR A 495 34.60 5.74 -1.12
N ASP A 496 35.82 5.92 -0.62
CA ASP A 496 36.84 6.77 -1.27
C ASP A 496 36.98 6.51 -2.79
N ASP A 497 36.80 5.25 -3.22
CA ASP A 497 37.07 4.82 -4.58
C ASP A 497 35.79 4.64 -5.44
N LYS A 498 34.61 4.50 -4.84
CA LYS A 498 33.41 4.09 -5.61
C LYS A 498 32.09 4.24 -4.84
N THR A 499 31.02 4.40 -5.62
CA THR A 499 29.64 4.33 -5.15
C THR A 499 29.05 2.94 -5.45
N CYS A 500 28.40 2.32 -4.47
CA CYS A 500 27.82 0.97 -4.58
C CYS A 500 26.33 0.98 -4.23
N ILE A 501 25.58 0.08 -4.87
CA ILE A 501 24.18 -0.24 -4.55
C ILE A 501 24.10 -1.67 -4.04
N LEU A 502 23.38 -1.85 -2.92
CA LEU A 502 23.05 -3.14 -2.33
C LEU A 502 21.54 -3.38 -2.40
N ASN A 503 21.13 -4.64 -2.45
CA ASN A 503 19.75 -5.00 -2.15
C ASN A 503 19.50 -5.11 -0.63
N ASN A 504 18.25 -5.35 -0.24
CA ASN A 504 17.84 -5.54 1.16
C ASN A 504 18.57 -6.71 1.86
N LYS A 505 19.13 -7.67 1.10
CA LYS A 505 19.93 -8.78 1.62
C LYS A 505 21.43 -8.49 1.66
N GLY A 506 21.85 -7.24 1.52
CA GLY A 506 23.27 -6.86 1.55
C GLY A 506 24.09 -7.38 0.36
N LYS A 507 23.44 -7.90 -0.70
CA LYS A 507 24.13 -8.30 -1.92
C LYS A 507 24.43 -7.07 -2.77
N LYS A 508 25.68 -6.91 -3.17
CA LYS A 508 26.08 -5.87 -4.12
C LYS A 508 25.44 -6.12 -5.48
N ILE A 509 24.70 -5.13 -5.97
CA ILE A 509 24.08 -5.12 -7.30
C ILE A 509 25.04 -4.46 -8.29
N GLU A 510 25.57 -3.29 -7.93
CA GLU A 510 26.44 -2.48 -8.77
C GLU A 510 27.47 -1.71 -7.94
N CYS A 511 28.64 -1.45 -8.50
CA CYS A 511 29.61 -0.48 -7.99
C CYS A 511 30.26 0.24 -9.17
N THR A 512 30.39 1.57 -9.11
CA THR A 512 31.07 2.39 -10.12
C THR A 512 31.98 3.40 -9.43
N LYS A 513 32.96 3.91 -10.17
CA LYS A 513 33.86 4.98 -9.70
C LYS A 513 33.14 6.35 -9.69
N ASP A 514 32.09 6.47 -10.51
CA ASP A 514 31.35 7.71 -10.62
C ASP A 514 30.26 7.81 -9.53
N ASP A 515 29.85 9.02 -9.20
CA ASP A 515 28.71 9.21 -8.33
C ASP A 515 27.43 8.78 -9.03
N ILE A 516 26.62 7.97 -8.34
CA ILE A 516 25.36 7.46 -8.85
C ILE A 516 24.25 8.41 -8.42
N LYS A 517 23.78 9.24 -9.35
CA LYS A 517 22.52 9.97 -9.18
C LYS A 517 21.38 9.03 -9.55
N LEU A 518 20.63 8.61 -8.55
CA LEU A 518 19.53 7.68 -8.72
C LEU A 518 18.23 8.42 -9.00
N SER A 519 17.46 7.88 -9.94
CA SER A 519 16.03 8.17 -10.06
C SER A 519 15.27 6.86 -10.02
N TYR A 520 14.04 6.88 -9.50
CA TYR A 520 13.26 5.67 -9.28
C TYR A 520 11.78 5.93 -9.45
N SER A 521 11.06 4.90 -9.87
CA SER A 521 9.60 4.84 -9.93
C SER A 521 9.16 3.39 -9.85
N ASP A 522 8.05 3.13 -9.20
CA ASP A 522 7.51 1.79 -8.95
C ASP A 522 8.59 0.86 -8.36
N ASP A 523 8.98 -0.20 -9.08
CA ASP A 523 9.96 -1.18 -8.63
C ASP A 523 11.30 -1.06 -9.36
N LEU A 524 11.55 0.03 -10.09
CA LEU A 524 12.73 0.24 -10.90
C LEU A 524 13.55 1.44 -10.43
N VAL A 525 14.84 1.22 -10.29
CA VAL A 525 15.86 2.25 -10.09
C VAL A 525 16.69 2.37 -11.35
N TYR A 526 17.04 3.58 -11.74
CA TYR A 526 17.96 3.79 -12.84
C TYR A 526 18.98 4.91 -12.56
N TYR A 527 20.09 4.85 -13.28
CA TYR A 527 21.10 5.89 -13.27
C TYR A 527 21.87 5.90 -14.60
N LEU A 528 22.46 7.04 -14.89
CA LEU A 528 23.39 7.21 -16.02
C LEU A 528 24.79 6.73 -15.63
N ASN A 529 25.40 5.92 -16.50
CA ASN A 529 26.80 5.54 -16.42
C ASN A 529 27.40 5.75 -17.81
N ASN A 530 28.07 6.87 -18.01
CA ASN A 530 28.50 7.37 -19.32
C ASN A 530 27.31 7.43 -20.30
N ASP A 531 27.42 6.76 -21.46
CA ASP A 531 26.37 6.70 -22.48
C ASP A 531 25.38 5.54 -22.24
N LYS A 532 25.27 5.04 -21.02
CA LYS A 532 24.40 3.90 -20.70
C LYS A 532 23.45 4.26 -19.56
N ILE A 533 22.18 3.96 -19.76
CA ILE A 533 21.21 3.94 -18.69
C ILE A 533 21.23 2.55 -18.07
N VAL A 534 21.60 2.45 -16.81
CA VAL A 534 21.53 1.21 -16.04
C VAL A 534 20.22 1.19 -15.26
N MET A 535 19.46 0.12 -15.44
CA MET A 535 18.16 -0.09 -14.79
C MET A 535 18.27 -1.28 -13.84
N ILE A 536 17.92 -1.09 -12.60
CA ILE A 536 17.94 -2.10 -11.53
C ILE A 536 16.52 -2.38 -11.09
N ASN A 537 16.11 -3.63 -11.21
CA ASN A 537 14.85 -4.10 -10.63
C ASN A 537 15.03 -4.29 -9.11
N ALA A 538 14.32 -3.52 -8.30
CA ALA A 538 14.43 -3.55 -6.84
C ALA A 538 13.99 -4.91 -6.26
N GLN A 539 12.99 -5.57 -6.86
CA GLN A 539 12.44 -6.84 -6.39
C GLN A 539 13.43 -8.02 -6.48
N ASN A 540 14.13 -8.16 -7.61
CA ASN A 540 15.00 -9.32 -7.88
C ASN A 540 16.45 -8.96 -8.09
N SER A 541 16.81 -7.68 -7.98
CA SER A 541 18.18 -7.17 -8.17
C SER A 541 18.75 -7.40 -9.57
N LYS A 542 17.89 -7.69 -10.55
CA LYS A 542 18.32 -7.89 -11.95
C LYS A 542 18.67 -6.55 -12.57
N LYS A 543 19.79 -6.51 -13.25
CA LYS A 543 20.33 -5.33 -13.92
C LYS A 543 20.16 -5.44 -15.42
N ASN A 544 19.63 -4.40 -16.05
CA ASN A 544 19.52 -4.24 -17.48
C ASN A 544 20.19 -2.92 -17.89
N LYS A 545 20.54 -2.80 -19.16
CA LYS A 545 21.21 -1.62 -19.70
C LYS A 545 20.55 -1.20 -21.01
N TYR A 546 20.47 0.12 -21.21
CA TYR A 546 20.15 0.73 -22.49
C TYR A 546 21.33 1.63 -22.91
N ASN A 547 21.86 1.43 -24.11
CA ASN A 547 22.93 2.29 -24.64
C ASN A 547 22.29 3.49 -25.33
N LEU A 548 22.63 4.68 -24.90
CA LEU A 548 22.22 5.92 -25.56
C LEU A 548 22.93 6.02 -26.92
N GLU A 549 22.19 6.36 -27.97
CA GLU A 549 22.76 6.72 -29.26
C GLU A 549 23.34 8.14 -29.18
N LYS A 550 24.18 8.50 -30.16
CA LYS A 550 24.74 9.83 -30.26
C LYS A 550 23.61 10.86 -30.25
N ASN A 551 23.71 11.88 -29.39
CA ASN A 551 22.70 12.92 -29.18
C ASN A 551 21.40 12.48 -28.50
N GLU A 552 21.33 11.28 -27.93
CA GLU A 552 20.20 10.90 -27.07
C GLU A 552 20.42 11.34 -25.63
N LYS A 553 19.34 11.73 -24.97
CA LYS A 553 19.31 12.03 -23.55
C LYS A 553 18.00 11.51 -22.95
N ILE A 554 17.98 11.32 -21.62
CA ILE A 554 16.74 11.05 -20.89
C ILE A 554 15.89 12.30 -20.99
N ASN A 555 14.61 12.11 -21.32
CA ASN A 555 13.71 13.23 -21.47
C ASN A 555 13.47 13.91 -20.12
N ASP A 556 13.70 15.21 -20.11
CA ASP A 556 13.51 16.09 -18.96
C ASP A 556 12.34 17.02 -19.28
N ILE A 557 11.25 16.92 -18.52
CA ILE A 557 10.12 17.84 -18.62
C ILE A 557 10.21 18.80 -17.43
N LYS A 558 10.38 20.07 -17.69
CA LYS A 558 10.45 21.16 -16.71
C LYS A 558 11.66 21.12 -15.75
N GLY A 559 12.80 20.57 -16.16
CA GLY A 559 14.00 20.48 -15.33
C GLY A 559 13.99 19.30 -14.36
N ASP A 560 12.89 18.55 -14.26
CA ASP A 560 12.84 17.28 -13.53
C ASP A 560 13.03 16.13 -14.53
N LEU A 561 13.99 15.26 -14.27
CA LEU A 561 14.10 14.00 -14.99
C LEU A 561 12.75 13.31 -14.88
N ILE A 562 12.08 13.07 -16.02
CA ILE A 562 10.88 12.22 -16.02
C ILE A 562 11.36 10.80 -16.12
N PRO A 563 11.39 10.16 -14.99
CA PRO A 563 12.15 8.96 -15.01
C PRO A 563 11.36 7.83 -15.58
N LEU A 564 10.34 7.45 -14.90
CA LEU A 564 9.76 6.15 -15.09
C LEU A 564 8.27 6.24 -14.82
N TYR A 565 7.49 5.94 -15.84
CA TYR A 565 6.09 5.60 -15.65
C TYR A 565 5.94 4.12 -15.91
N ARG A 566 5.44 3.38 -14.90
CA ARG A 566 5.32 1.92 -14.96
C ARG A 566 6.63 1.26 -15.42
N ASN A 567 7.73 1.58 -14.74
CA ASN A 567 9.05 0.99 -15.00
C ASN A 567 9.53 1.15 -16.44
N THR A 568 9.22 2.27 -17.08
CA THR A 568 9.55 2.54 -18.49
C THR A 568 10.20 3.91 -18.63
N LEU A 569 11.27 3.99 -19.42
CA LEU A 569 12.00 5.23 -19.69
C LEU A 569 11.50 5.92 -20.95
N PHE A 570 11.57 7.24 -20.95
CA PHE A 570 11.39 8.07 -22.13
C PHE A 570 12.73 8.71 -22.50
N VAL A 571 13.21 8.41 -23.71
CA VAL A 571 14.48 8.90 -24.24
C VAL A 571 14.21 9.71 -25.49
N ASN A 572 14.69 10.94 -25.57
CA ASN A 572 14.63 11.78 -26.77
C ASN A 572 16.04 12.12 -27.27
N ASN A 573 16.16 12.51 -28.53
CA ASN A 573 17.38 13.10 -29.03
C ASN A 573 17.43 14.61 -28.73
N SER A 574 18.62 15.21 -28.79
CA SER A 574 18.84 16.61 -28.47
C SER A 574 18.13 17.58 -29.43
N THR A 575 17.78 17.14 -30.61
CA THR A 575 17.08 17.91 -31.66
C THR A 575 15.56 17.72 -31.63
N ASN A 576 15.04 16.90 -30.69
CA ASN A 576 13.63 16.54 -30.56
C ASN A 576 13.00 15.88 -31.81
N ASP A 577 13.86 15.27 -32.68
CA ASP A 577 13.38 14.61 -33.90
C ASP A 577 12.62 13.32 -33.61
N TYR A 578 12.83 12.74 -32.46
CA TYR A 578 12.11 11.55 -32.03
C TYR A 578 12.13 11.33 -30.52
N ILE A 579 11.19 10.52 -30.07
CA ILE A 579 11.12 9.96 -28.71
C ILE A 579 11.20 8.45 -28.80
N LYS A 580 11.97 7.82 -27.94
CA LYS A 580 11.95 6.36 -27.71
C LYS A 580 11.30 6.07 -26.36
N VAL A 581 10.37 5.13 -26.35
CA VAL A 581 9.82 4.51 -25.14
C VAL A 581 10.59 3.21 -24.91
N VAL A 582 11.34 3.13 -23.81
CA VAL A 582 12.26 2.03 -23.50
C VAL A 582 11.75 1.25 -22.31
N SER A 583 11.60 -0.07 -22.47
CA SER A 583 11.15 -0.97 -21.39
C SER A 583 12.18 -1.12 -20.27
N ASN A 584 11.75 -1.66 -19.15
CA ASN A 584 12.61 -2.04 -18.01
C ASN A 584 13.71 -3.09 -18.36
N THR A 585 13.62 -3.70 -19.53
CA THR A 585 14.65 -4.62 -20.05
C THR A 585 15.66 -3.96 -20.99
N GLY A 586 15.53 -2.65 -21.25
CA GLY A 586 16.38 -1.90 -22.19
C GLY A 586 15.95 -2.02 -23.66
N ARG A 587 14.79 -2.63 -23.94
CA ARG A 587 14.24 -2.76 -25.29
C ARG A 587 13.43 -1.52 -25.67
N VAL A 588 13.63 -0.98 -26.87
CA VAL A 588 12.76 0.05 -27.44
C VAL A 588 11.39 -0.56 -27.76
N ILE A 589 10.34 -0.07 -27.09
CA ILE A 589 8.94 -0.47 -27.31
C ILE A 589 8.38 0.28 -28.51
N LYS A 590 8.65 1.60 -28.57
CA LYS A 590 8.14 2.49 -29.60
C LYS A 590 9.13 3.62 -29.87
N LYS A 591 9.28 3.98 -31.13
CA LYS A 591 9.87 5.25 -31.59
C LYS A 591 8.76 6.12 -32.17
N ILE A 592 8.66 7.35 -31.70
CA ILE A 592 7.72 8.37 -32.17
C ILE A 592 8.56 9.46 -32.83
N ASN A 593 8.42 9.63 -34.13
CA ASN A 593 9.20 10.60 -34.90
C ASN A 593 8.51 11.97 -34.91
N ASN A 594 9.29 13.03 -35.07
CA ASN A 594 8.87 14.42 -35.17
C ASN A 594 7.95 14.85 -34.01
N ALA A 595 8.33 14.51 -32.79
CA ALA A 595 7.56 14.83 -31.61
C ALA A 595 8.44 14.99 -30.37
N GLU A 596 8.02 15.86 -29.47
CA GLU A 596 8.52 15.95 -28.10
C GLU A 596 7.43 15.58 -27.11
N ILE A 597 7.79 15.04 -25.93
CA ILE A 597 6.85 14.79 -24.84
C ILE A 597 6.63 16.10 -24.09
N ILE A 598 5.36 16.47 -23.93
CA ILE A 598 4.96 17.62 -23.11
C ILE A 598 4.45 17.20 -21.73
N SER A 599 3.79 16.04 -21.67
CA SER A 599 3.35 15.46 -20.40
C SER A 599 3.08 13.98 -20.52
N VAL A 600 3.16 13.30 -19.36
CA VAL A 600 2.78 11.90 -19.22
C VAL A 600 1.81 11.80 -18.05
N LYS A 601 0.70 11.11 -18.23
CA LYS A 601 -0.33 10.97 -17.21
C LYS A 601 -0.73 9.52 -17.01
N GLN A 602 -0.57 9.02 -15.81
CA GLN A 602 -1.07 7.70 -15.42
C GLN A 602 -2.59 7.77 -15.21
N ILE A 603 -3.32 6.90 -15.87
CA ILE A 603 -4.79 6.81 -15.79
C ILE A 603 -5.18 5.77 -14.75
N ASP A 604 -4.56 4.61 -14.82
CA ASP A 604 -4.73 3.50 -13.89
C ASP A 604 -3.43 2.70 -13.76
N LYS A 605 -3.48 1.57 -13.08
CA LYS A 605 -2.29 0.70 -12.89
C LYS A 605 -1.67 0.20 -14.19
N THR A 606 -2.45 0.14 -15.27
CA THR A 606 -2.04 -0.45 -16.55
C THR A 606 -1.90 0.55 -17.68
N ASN A 607 -2.50 1.71 -17.58
CA ASN A 607 -2.62 2.67 -18.67
C ASN A 607 -1.96 4.01 -18.37
N VAL A 608 -1.16 4.47 -19.33
CA VAL A 608 -0.45 5.76 -19.29
C VAL A 608 -0.71 6.52 -20.59
N LEU A 609 -1.15 7.76 -20.49
CA LEU A 609 -1.28 8.67 -21.64
C LEU A 609 0.01 9.46 -21.82
N ILE A 610 0.49 9.52 -23.06
CA ILE A 610 1.65 10.31 -23.46
C ILE A 610 1.15 11.42 -24.39
N PHE A 611 1.26 12.65 -23.92
CA PHE A 611 0.94 13.84 -24.70
C PHE A 611 2.20 14.31 -25.42
N THR A 612 2.10 14.48 -26.72
CA THR A 612 3.22 14.90 -27.58
C THR A 612 2.90 16.18 -28.29
N LYS A 613 3.94 16.90 -28.69
CA LYS A 613 3.86 18.11 -29.48
C LYS A 613 4.83 18.06 -30.64
N ASN A 614 4.44 18.59 -31.80
CA ASN A 614 5.30 18.87 -32.93
C ASN A 614 5.03 20.32 -33.37
N THR A 615 6.10 21.09 -33.59
CA THR A 615 5.99 22.48 -34.08
C THR A 615 6.30 22.50 -35.56
N ILE A 616 5.33 22.90 -36.38
CA ILE A 616 5.42 23.04 -37.84
C ILE A 616 5.05 24.48 -38.18
N ASP A 617 5.90 25.21 -38.91
CA ASP A 617 5.70 26.59 -39.31
C ASP A 617 5.30 27.52 -38.15
N ASN A 618 6.01 27.40 -37.02
CA ASN A 618 5.76 28.12 -35.77
C ASN A 618 4.37 27.88 -35.14
N LYS A 619 3.67 26.81 -35.54
CA LYS A 619 2.42 26.39 -34.91
C LYS A 619 2.58 25.05 -34.22
N ASP A 620 2.10 24.97 -32.99
CA ASP A 620 2.13 23.76 -32.21
C ASP A 620 0.95 22.84 -32.54
N TYR A 621 1.26 21.57 -32.79
CA TYR A 621 0.29 20.50 -33.01
C TYR A 621 0.49 19.40 -32.01
N PHE A 622 -0.58 18.95 -31.39
CA PHE A 622 -0.57 17.97 -30.30
C PHE A 622 -1.01 16.60 -30.76
N GLY A 623 -0.30 15.59 -30.29
CA GLY A 623 -0.59 14.18 -30.45
C GLY A 623 -0.89 13.50 -29.12
N LEU A 624 -1.43 12.30 -29.18
CA LEU A 624 -1.77 11.49 -28.02
C LEU A 624 -1.52 10.02 -28.27
N TYR A 625 -0.87 9.38 -27.31
CA TYR A 625 -0.55 7.94 -27.33
C TYR A 625 -1.00 7.29 -26.02
N LEU A 626 -1.51 6.07 -26.12
CA LEU A 626 -1.80 5.20 -24.98
C LEU A 626 -0.72 4.14 -24.84
N ALA A 627 -0.08 4.10 -23.72
CA ALA A 627 0.89 3.09 -23.32
C ALA A 627 0.26 2.15 -22.28
N ASN A 628 0.39 0.81 -22.48
CA ASN A 628 -0.19 -0.21 -21.62
C ASN A 628 0.68 -1.49 -21.54
#